data_ba6f0ff221ce073a8f38daa889f2ed0c
#
_entry.id   ba6f0ff221ce073a8f38daa889f2ed0c
#
_cell.length_a   1.000
_cell.length_b   1.000
_cell.length_c   1.000
_cell.angle_alpha   90.00
_cell.angle_beta   90.00
_cell.angle_gamma   90.00
#
_symmetry.space_group_name_H-M   'P 1'
#
loop_
_entity.id
_entity.type
_entity.pdbx_description
1 polymer ?
#
loop_
_entity_poly.entity_id
_entity_poly.type
_entity_poly.pdbx_seq_one_letter_code
_entity_poly.pdbx_strand_id
1 'polypeptide(L)'
;VDPSDPSATSEENRTARSVQAVFEPGSVGKVVTFATALEEGAVKPEDTWTVPYTWTSASGQTFKDSHEHETQTLTTAGVLAESSNVGTVQIGEKLADDVRYDYMKRFGWGQATGIEMPAESDGILYPPSSWDDRTRYTTMFGQGVAGTTLQSLQVLATVANKGVRVAPRVIDALSLIHISEPTRPY
;
A
#
# COMPACT_ATOMS: atom_id res chain seq x y z
N VAL A 1 13.62 -7.95 -18.13
CA VAL A 1 14.11 -7.51 -19.45
C VAL A 1 15.58 -7.18 -19.34
N ASP A 2 16.42 -7.74 -20.22
CA ASP A 2 17.80 -7.32 -20.36
C ASP A 2 17.83 -6.01 -21.19
N PRO A 3 18.26 -4.88 -20.63
CA PRO A 3 18.30 -3.63 -21.38
C PRO A 3 19.29 -3.65 -22.56
N SER A 4 20.29 -4.54 -22.53
CA SER A 4 21.28 -4.70 -23.60
C SER A 4 20.77 -5.55 -24.76
N ASP A 5 19.78 -6.41 -24.53
CA ASP A 5 19.08 -7.20 -25.56
C ASP A 5 17.57 -7.26 -25.30
N PRO A 6 16.84 -6.19 -25.59
CA PRO A 6 15.39 -6.18 -25.44
C PRO A 6 14.68 -7.21 -26.32
N SER A 7 15.31 -7.63 -27.42
CA SER A 7 14.71 -8.57 -28.39
C SER A 7 14.63 -10.00 -27.86
N ALA A 8 15.47 -10.36 -26.88
CA ALA A 8 15.42 -11.65 -26.19
C ALA A 8 14.17 -11.83 -25.31
N THR A 9 13.43 -10.75 -25.05
CA THR A 9 12.19 -10.78 -24.27
C THR A 9 10.98 -10.63 -25.20
N SER A 10 9.93 -11.45 -25.04
CA SER A 10 8.69 -11.29 -25.81
C SER A 10 8.06 -9.92 -25.59
N GLU A 11 7.40 -9.36 -26.59
CA GLU A 11 6.83 -8.01 -26.57
C GLU A 11 5.92 -7.77 -25.36
N GLU A 12 5.06 -8.74 -25.05
CA GLU A 12 4.16 -8.73 -23.89
C GLU A 12 4.88 -8.62 -22.53
N ASN A 13 6.14 -9.07 -22.47
CA ASN A 13 6.96 -9.05 -21.26
C ASN A 13 7.95 -7.86 -21.20
N ARG A 14 7.92 -6.96 -22.19
CA ARG A 14 8.75 -5.75 -22.20
C ARG A 14 8.14 -4.59 -21.43
N THR A 15 7.02 -4.80 -20.78
CA THR A 15 6.31 -3.77 -20.02
C THR A 15 7.03 -3.40 -18.71
N ALA A 16 6.86 -2.17 -18.25
CA ALA A 16 7.39 -1.71 -16.97
C ALA A 16 6.48 -2.20 -15.82
N ARG A 17 6.59 -3.50 -15.48
CA ARG A 17 5.70 -4.16 -14.49
C ARG A 17 5.63 -3.45 -13.14
N SER A 18 6.70 -2.79 -12.71
CA SER A 18 6.75 -2.06 -11.43
C SER A 18 5.73 -0.93 -11.33
N VAL A 19 5.28 -0.39 -12.47
CA VAL A 19 4.33 0.73 -12.54
C VAL A 19 3.03 0.37 -13.25
N GLN A 20 2.95 -0.81 -13.87
CA GLN A 20 1.79 -1.23 -14.67
C GLN A 20 1.04 -2.41 -14.06
N ALA A 21 1.75 -3.40 -13.53
CA ALA A 21 1.12 -4.57 -12.94
C ALA A 21 0.60 -4.26 -11.53
N VAL A 22 -0.68 -4.53 -11.30
CA VAL A 22 -1.33 -4.33 -10.02
C VAL A 22 -1.52 -5.64 -9.28
N PHE A 23 -1.40 -5.61 -7.97
CA PHE A 23 -1.63 -6.74 -7.07
C PHE A 23 -2.12 -6.25 -5.71
N GLU A 24 -2.73 -7.14 -4.94
CA GLU A 24 -3.12 -6.84 -3.56
C GLU A 24 -1.86 -6.69 -2.69
N PRO A 25 -1.63 -5.53 -2.03
CA PRO A 25 -0.40 -5.29 -1.28
C PRO A 25 -0.25 -6.16 -0.02
N GLY A 26 -1.33 -6.84 0.41
CA GLY A 26 -1.31 -7.68 1.59
C GLY A 26 -0.83 -6.89 2.82
N SER A 27 0.05 -7.47 3.63
CA SER A 27 0.48 -6.88 4.89
C SER A 27 1.17 -5.51 4.79
N VAL A 28 1.58 -5.06 3.59
CA VAL A 28 2.01 -3.66 3.38
C VAL A 28 0.85 -2.70 3.67
N GLY A 29 -0.39 -3.12 3.40
CA GLY A 29 -1.59 -2.35 3.71
C GLY A 29 -1.78 -2.04 5.19
N LYS A 30 -1.29 -2.90 6.07
CA LYS A 30 -1.35 -2.68 7.51
C LYS A 30 -0.64 -1.40 7.93
N VAL A 31 0.45 -1.04 7.25
CA VAL A 31 1.18 0.21 7.52
C VAL A 31 0.27 1.42 7.42
N VAL A 32 -0.62 1.45 6.41
CA VAL A 32 -1.60 2.54 6.26
C VAL A 32 -2.61 2.53 7.39
N THR A 33 -3.16 1.36 7.74
CA THR A 33 -4.14 1.22 8.84
C THR A 33 -3.57 1.68 10.17
N PHE A 34 -2.33 1.26 10.49
CA PHE A 34 -1.67 1.65 11.74
C PHE A 34 -1.30 3.13 11.76
N ALA A 35 -0.77 3.66 10.66
CA ALA A 35 -0.47 5.09 10.54
C ALA A 35 -1.73 5.93 10.75
N THR A 36 -2.85 5.52 10.13
CA THR A 36 -4.15 6.19 10.32
C THR A 36 -4.60 6.13 11.77
N ALA A 37 -4.57 4.95 12.40
CA ALA A 37 -5.06 4.77 13.77
C ALA A 37 -4.25 5.57 14.79
N LEU A 38 -2.95 5.69 14.60
CA LEU A 38 -2.06 6.49 15.44
C LEU A 38 -2.26 7.99 15.21
N GLU A 39 -2.36 8.43 13.96
CA GLU A 39 -2.53 9.86 13.61
C GLU A 39 -3.88 10.40 14.08
N GLU A 40 -4.95 9.62 13.94
CA GLU A 40 -6.28 9.97 14.43
C GLU A 40 -6.41 9.83 15.97
N GLY A 41 -5.35 9.37 16.66
CA GLY A 41 -5.37 9.17 18.11
C GLY A 41 -6.35 8.08 18.56
N ALA A 42 -6.78 7.21 17.65
CA ALA A 42 -7.70 6.11 17.93
C ALA A 42 -7.04 5.02 18.80
N VAL A 43 -5.73 4.91 18.71
CA VAL A 43 -4.89 3.99 19.50
C VAL A 43 -3.54 4.63 19.81
N LYS A 44 -2.85 4.06 20.81
CA LYS A 44 -1.46 4.37 21.15
C LYS A 44 -0.58 3.15 20.89
N PRO A 45 0.73 3.31 20.68
CA PRO A 45 1.65 2.19 20.45
C PRO A 45 1.65 1.16 21.57
N GLU A 46 1.42 1.58 22.81
CA GLU A 46 1.41 0.77 24.04
C GLU A 46 0.06 0.16 24.40
N ASP A 47 -1.03 0.54 23.73
CA ASP A 47 -2.35 -0.05 23.98
C ASP A 47 -2.32 -1.56 23.73
N THR A 48 -2.98 -2.34 24.58
CA THR A 48 -2.94 -3.80 24.54
C THR A 48 -4.19 -4.40 23.93
N TRP A 49 -4.00 -5.48 23.18
CA TRP A 49 -5.03 -6.20 22.42
C TRP A 49 -4.99 -7.69 22.77
N THR A 50 -6.15 -8.29 22.99
CA THR A 50 -6.27 -9.75 23.08
C THR A 50 -6.51 -10.30 21.67
N VAL A 51 -5.52 -11.02 21.16
CA VAL A 51 -5.48 -11.49 19.76
C VAL A 51 -5.59 -13.01 19.74
N PRO A 52 -6.78 -13.59 19.53
CA PRO A 52 -6.93 -15.00 19.26
C PRO A 52 -6.51 -15.32 17.81
N TYR A 53 -6.18 -16.57 17.54
CA TYR A 53 -5.89 -17.02 16.16
C TYR A 53 -7.03 -16.72 15.19
N THR A 54 -8.28 -16.88 15.63
CA THR A 54 -9.47 -16.62 14.83
C THR A 54 -10.39 -15.67 15.57
N TRP A 55 -10.94 -14.70 14.84
CA TRP A 55 -11.86 -13.71 15.39
C TRP A 55 -13.02 -13.47 14.44
N THR A 56 -14.23 -13.27 14.99
CA THR A 56 -15.44 -13.01 14.22
C THR A 56 -15.97 -11.62 14.55
N SER A 57 -16.20 -10.82 13.54
CA SER A 57 -16.76 -9.47 13.66
C SER A 57 -18.23 -9.48 14.06
N ALA A 58 -18.77 -8.33 14.45
CA ALA A 58 -20.19 -8.14 14.74
C ALA A 58 -21.09 -8.44 13.53
N SER A 59 -20.59 -8.30 12.30
CA SER A 59 -21.31 -8.66 11.07
C SER A 59 -21.20 -10.14 10.69
N GLY A 60 -20.55 -10.97 11.52
CA GLY A 60 -20.38 -12.41 11.29
C GLY A 60 -19.22 -12.80 10.37
N GLN A 61 -18.38 -11.84 9.94
CA GLN A 61 -17.20 -12.14 9.14
C GLN A 61 -16.09 -12.69 10.03
N THR A 62 -15.51 -13.83 9.62
CA THR A 62 -14.41 -14.47 10.36
C THR A 62 -13.07 -14.23 9.69
N PHE A 63 -12.09 -13.80 10.48
CA PHE A 63 -10.71 -13.56 10.10
C PHE A 63 -9.78 -14.42 10.93
N LYS A 64 -8.63 -14.76 10.37
CA LYS A 64 -7.59 -15.53 11.05
C LYS A 64 -6.21 -14.98 10.72
N ASP A 65 -5.28 -15.22 11.61
CA ASP A 65 -3.87 -14.97 11.38
C ASP A 65 -3.26 -16.00 10.43
N SER A 66 -2.08 -15.72 9.91
CA SER A 66 -1.42 -16.57 8.91
C SER A 66 -0.94 -17.90 9.49
N HIS A 67 -0.65 -17.94 10.79
CA HIS A 67 -0.18 -19.12 11.50
C HIS A 67 -1.05 -19.33 12.74
N GLU A 68 -1.32 -20.60 13.05
CA GLU A 68 -2.05 -20.97 14.26
C GLU A 68 -1.20 -20.66 15.51
N HIS A 69 -1.85 -20.06 16.51
CA HIS A 69 -1.25 -19.69 17.79
C HIS A 69 -2.29 -19.64 18.90
N GLU A 70 -1.84 -19.77 20.12
CA GLU A 70 -2.67 -19.52 21.31
C GLU A 70 -3.06 -18.04 21.38
N THR A 71 -4.12 -17.73 22.14
CA THR A 71 -4.51 -16.34 22.36
C THR A 71 -3.34 -15.54 22.96
N GLN A 72 -2.94 -14.47 22.28
CA GLN A 72 -1.83 -13.61 22.67
C GLN A 72 -2.35 -12.27 23.22
N THR A 73 -1.56 -11.65 24.08
CA THR A 73 -1.74 -10.25 24.45
C THR A 73 -0.61 -9.45 23.81
N LEU A 74 -0.94 -8.63 22.83
CA LEU A 74 0.01 -7.83 22.05
C LEU A 74 -0.23 -6.34 22.27
N THR A 75 0.83 -5.54 22.26
CA THR A 75 0.69 -4.09 22.13
C THR A 75 0.29 -3.73 20.70
N THR A 76 -0.19 -2.50 20.45
CA THR A 76 -0.43 -2.02 19.08
C THR A 76 0.82 -2.20 18.20
N ALA A 77 2.00 -1.85 18.73
CA ALA A 77 3.26 -2.09 18.04
C ALA A 77 3.52 -3.59 17.82
N GLY A 78 3.19 -4.44 18.81
CA GLY A 78 3.32 -5.89 18.70
C GLY A 78 2.41 -6.50 17.64
N VAL A 79 1.17 -6.02 17.50
CA VAL A 79 0.25 -6.47 16.44
C VAL A 79 0.84 -6.21 15.05
N LEU A 80 1.48 -5.06 14.85
CA LEU A 80 2.15 -4.75 13.57
C LEU A 80 3.39 -5.61 13.36
N ALA A 81 4.20 -5.81 14.40
CA ALA A 81 5.44 -6.62 14.34
C ALA A 81 5.15 -8.09 14.00
N GLU A 82 4.13 -8.68 14.63
CA GLU A 82 3.67 -10.05 14.34
C GLU A 82 2.85 -10.14 13.04
N SER A 83 2.54 -8.99 12.45
CA SER A 83 1.70 -8.93 11.25
C SER A 83 0.34 -9.63 11.42
N SER A 84 -0.26 -9.56 12.62
CA SER A 84 -1.55 -10.16 12.90
C SER A 84 -2.66 -9.52 12.06
N ASN A 85 -3.44 -10.33 11.34
CA ASN A 85 -4.65 -9.87 10.65
C ASN A 85 -5.76 -9.55 11.65
N VAL A 86 -5.93 -10.43 12.64
CA VAL A 86 -6.96 -10.29 13.67
C VAL A 86 -6.76 -9.02 14.48
N GLY A 87 -5.55 -8.80 14.99
CA GLY A 87 -5.23 -7.57 15.72
C GLY A 87 -5.37 -6.33 14.85
N THR A 88 -5.00 -6.41 13.56
CA THR A 88 -5.17 -5.30 12.61
C THR A 88 -6.64 -4.95 12.40
N VAL A 89 -7.51 -5.96 12.29
CA VAL A 89 -8.97 -5.73 12.16
C VAL A 89 -9.53 -5.06 13.42
N GLN A 90 -9.16 -5.54 14.62
CA GLN A 90 -9.58 -4.93 15.88
C GLN A 90 -9.16 -3.45 16.00
N ILE A 91 -7.95 -3.12 15.56
CA ILE A 91 -7.45 -1.73 15.51
C ILE A 91 -8.22 -0.92 14.46
N GLY A 92 -8.36 -1.47 13.25
CA GLY A 92 -9.03 -0.80 12.14
C GLY A 92 -10.51 -0.52 12.37
N GLU A 93 -11.20 -1.32 13.21
CA GLU A 93 -12.59 -1.07 13.63
C GLU A 93 -12.76 0.19 14.48
N LYS A 94 -11.67 0.75 15.03
CA LYS A 94 -11.71 2.04 15.73
C LYS A 94 -11.83 3.23 14.78
N LEU A 95 -11.66 3.00 13.49
CA LEU A 95 -11.64 4.03 12.44
C LEU A 95 -12.91 3.96 11.59
N ALA A 96 -13.46 5.11 11.23
CA ALA A 96 -14.52 5.18 10.24
C ALA A 96 -13.98 4.78 8.85
N ASP A 97 -14.81 4.15 8.04
CA ASP A 97 -14.44 3.68 6.70
C ASP A 97 -13.98 4.81 5.79
N ASP A 98 -14.64 5.98 5.85
CA ASP A 98 -14.26 7.16 5.08
C ASP A 98 -12.88 7.70 5.48
N VAL A 99 -12.56 7.69 6.76
CA VAL A 99 -11.24 8.10 7.27
C VAL A 99 -10.17 7.17 6.73
N ARG A 100 -10.37 5.84 6.81
CA ARG A 100 -9.43 4.86 6.26
C ARG A 100 -9.23 5.05 4.75
N TYR A 101 -10.31 5.24 4.01
CA TYR A 101 -10.26 5.48 2.57
C TYR A 101 -9.47 6.74 2.23
N ASP A 102 -9.69 7.84 2.95
CA ASP A 102 -8.94 9.07 2.73
C ASP A 102 -7.43 8.87 2.95
N TYR A 103 -7.04 8.19 4.02
CA TYR A 103 -5.62 7.88 4.25
C TYR A 103 -5.04 6.95 3.18
N MET A 104 -5.77 5.95 2.70
CA MET A 104 -5.33 5.12 1.57
C MET A 104 -4.99 5.98 0.35
N LYS A 105 -5.83 6.97 0.02
CA LYS A 105 -5.57 7.93 -1.05
C LYS A 105 -4.37 8.83 -0.75
N ARG A 106 -4.26 9.35 0.47
CA ARG A 106 -3.11 10.18 0.90
C ARG A 106 -1.80 9.42 0.80
N PHE A 107 -1.79 8.12 1.08
CA PHE A 107 -0.64 7.24 0.90
C PHE A 107 -0.37 6.88 -0.56
N GLY A 108 -1.28 7.20 -1.49
CA GLY A 108 -1.06 7.08 -2.93
C GLY A 108 -1.77 5.93 -3.62
N TRP A 109 -2.64 5.17 -2.93
CA TRP A 109 -3.42 4.14 -3.58
C TRP A 109 -4.59 4.73 -4.38
N GLY A 110 -4.95 4.06 -5.50
CA GLY A 110 -6.01 4.49 -6.38
C GLY A 110 -5.71 5.73 -7.21
N GLN A 111 -4.42 6.08 -7.37
CA GLN A 111 -3.96 7.20 -8.19
C GLN A 111 -2.52 6.98 -8.67
N ALA A 112 -2.18 7.51 -9.86
CA ALA A 112 -0.83 7.47 -10.38
C ALA A 112 0.18 8.11 -9.41
N THR A 113 1.41 7.58 -9.38
CA THR A 113 2.50 8.13 -8.54
C THR A 113 3.09 9.40 -9.14
N GLY A 114 2.88 9.62 -10.45
CA GLY A 114 3.42 10.73 -11.21
C GLY A 114 4.85 10.52 -11.71
N ILE A 115 5.32 9.25 -11.73
CA ILE A 115 6.60 8.92 -12.36
C ILE A 115 6.52 9.15 -13.87
N GLU A 116 7.62 9.63 -14.48
CA GLU A 116 7.68 9.91 -15.93
C GLU A 116 7.85 8.61 -16.74
N MET A 117 6.97 7.62 -16.50
CA MET A 117 6.96 6.37 -17.25
C MET A 117 5.62 6.16 -17.95
N PRO A 118 5.60 5.65 -19.18
CA PRO A 118 4.35 5.45 -19.92
C PRO A 118 3.49 4.35 -19.31
N ALA A 119 2.18 4.53 -19.45
CA ALA A 119 1.16 3.55 -19.07
C ALA A 119 1.21 3.17 -17.56
N GLU A 120 1.50 4.13 -16.70
CA GLU A 120 1.39 3.94 -15.26
C GLU A 120 -0.07 3.61 -14.89
N SER A 121 -0.26 2.62 -14.01
CA SER A 121 -1.56 2.24 -13.49
C SER A 121 -1.91 3.02 -12.23
N ASP A 122 -3.15 3.49 -12.12
CA ASP A 122 -3.68 4.10 -10.90
C ASP A 122 -3.89 3.08 -9.76
N GLY A 123 -3.84 1.79 -10.06
CA GLY A 123 -4.26 0.76 -9.13
C GLY A 123 -5.79 0.66 -9.04
N ILE A 124 -6.27 -0.03 -8.01
CA ILE A 124 -7.71 -0.22 -7.75
C ILE A 124 -7.99 0.12 -6.29
N LEU A 125 -8.81 1.15 -6.07
CA LEU A 125 -9.31 1.52 -4.76
C LEU A 125 -10.75 1.98 -4.89
N TYR A 126 -11.69 1.15 -4.49
CA TYR A 126 -13.11 1.49 -4.50
C TYR A 126 -13.48 2.34 -3.27
N PRO A 127 -14.47 3.26 -3.41
CA PRO A 127 -14.95 4.05 -2.29
C PRO A 127 -15.70 3.17 -1.26
N PRO A 128 -15.80 3.60 0.01
CA PRO A 128 -16.48 2.85 1.08
C PRO A 128 -17.91 2.46 0.75
N SER A 129 -18.63 3.26 -0.03
CA SER A 129 -19.99 2.96 -0.49
C SER A 129 -20.10 1.70 -1.36
N SER A 130 -18.99 1.22 -1.89
CA SER A 130 -18.91 0.00 -2.71
C SER A 130 -18.34 -1.20 -1.92
N TRP A 131 -17.97 -1.01 -0.66
CA TRP A 131 -17.44 -2.10 0.17
C TRP A 131 -18.59 -2.96 0.71
N ASP A 132 -18.49 -4.25 0.49
CA ASP A 132 -19.32 -5.23 1.19
C ASP A 132 -18.79 -5.45 2.63
N ASP A 133 -19.53 -6.23 3.40
CA ASP A 133 -19.18 -6.54 4.79
C ASP A 133 -17.81 -7.18 4.95
N ARG A 134 -17.28 -7.85 3.92
CA ARG A 134 -15.96 -8.46 3.96
C ARG A 134 -14.88 -7.47 3.55
N THR A 135 -15.09 -6.77 2.45
CA THR A 135 -14.13 -5.82 1.87
C THR A 135 -13.78 -4.72 2.85
N ARG A 136 -14.73 -4.20 3.62
CA ARG A 136 -14.47 -3.18 4.65
C ARG A 136 -13.40 -3.61 5.67
N TYR A 137 -13.28 -4.91 5.94
CA TYR A 137 -12.26 -5.44 6.84
C TYR A 137 -10.98 -5.83 6.10
N THR A 138 -11.09 -6.46 4.93
CA THR A 138 -9.90 -6.95 4.23
C THR A 138 -9.02 -5.81 3.72
N THR A 139 -9.58 -4.64 3.44
CA THR A 139 -8.80 -3.43 3.12
C THR A 139 -7.86 -2.99 4.25
N MET A 140 -8.15 -3.35 5.51
CA MET A 140 -7.30 -3.03 6.67
C MET A 140 -5.94 -3.73 6.62
N PHE A 141 -5.88 -4.90 5.98
CA PHE A 141 -4.63 -5.67 5.81
C PHE A 141 -4.24 -5.87 4.34
N GLY A 142 -4.73 -4.98 3.46
CA GLY A 142 -4.27 -4.84 2.08
C GLY A 142 -4.81 -5.85 1.11
N GLN A 143 -6.03 -6.34 1.31
CA GLN A 143 -6.82 -7.09 0.34
C GLN A 143 -8.09 -6.28 -0.04
N GLY A 144 -8.67 -6.54 -1.21
CA GLY A 144 -9.76 -5.70 -1.73
C GLY A 144 -9.31 -4.33 -2.22
N VAL A 145 -8.02 -4.10 -2.29
CA VAL A 145 -7.32 -2.96 -2.88
C VAL A 145 -6.17 -3.50 -3.70
N ALA A 146 -5.86 -2.91 -4.85
CA ALA A 146 -4.71 -3.31 -5.63
C ALA A 146 -3.86 -2.10 -6.03
N GLY A 147 -2.56 -2.25 -5.90
CA GLY A 147 -1.58 -1.23 -6.26
C GLY A 147 -0.42 -1.83 -7.03
N THR A 148 0.38 -0.96 -7.64
CA THR A 148 1.64 -1.33 -8.28
C THR A 148 2.74 -1.52 -7.23
N THR A 149 3.86 -2.12 -7.64
CA THR A 149 5.05 -2.21 -6.78
C THR A 149 5.54 -0.82 -6.35
N LEU A 150 5.47 0.16 -7.25
CA LEU A 150 5.88 1.53 -6.93
C LEU A 150 4.96 2.19 -5.92
N GLN A 151 3.63 2.03 -6.04
CA GLN A 151 2.68 2.52 -5.04
C GLN A 151 2.91 1.89 -3.68
N SER A 152 3.15 0.58 -3.62
CA SER A 152 3.46 -0.13 -2.37
C SER A 152 4.77 0.36 -1.74
N LEU A 153 5.80 0.59 -2.55
CA LEU A 153 7.07 1.19 -2.09
C LEU A 153 6.85 2.61 -1.56
N GLN A 154 6.00 3.40 -2.21
CA GLN A 154 5.71 4.78 -1.82
C GLN A 154 5.05 4.86 -0.43
N VAL A 155 4.23 3.85 -0.06
CA VAL A 155 3.68 3.75 1.31
C VAL A 155 4.80 3.73 2.34
N LEU A 156 5.76 2.81 2.17
CA LEU A 156 6.89 2.66 3.09
C LEU A 156 7.81 3.89 3.07
N ALA A 157 8.08 4.43 1.88
CA ALA A 157 8.89 5.64 1.71
C ALA A 157 8.25 6.87 2.40
N THR A 158 6.92 6.98 2.36
CA THR A 158 6.19 8.05 3.04
C THR A 158 6.40 7.99 4.56
N VAL A 159 6.30 6.80 5.15
CA VAL A 159 6.56 6.62 6.59
C VAL A 159 8.04 6.94 6.91
N ALA A 160 8.97 6.40 6.13
CA ALA A 160 10.41 6.65 6.31
C ALA A 160 10.76 8.15 6.18
N ASN A 161 10.00 8.89 5.36
CA ASN A 161 10.15 10.32 5.16
C ASN A 161 9.23 11.16 6.07
N LYS A 162 8.95 10.68 7.27
CA LYS A 162 8.17 11.40 8.31
C LYS A 162 6.77 11.83 7.86
N GLY A 163 6.10 10.99 7.08
CA GLY A 163 4.75 11.22 6.58
C GLY A 163 4.66 12.09 5.31
N VAL A 164 5.78 12.54 4.77
CA VAL A 164 5.80 13.33 3.53
C VAL A 164 5.94 12.42 2.32
N ARG A 165 4.89 12.32 1.52
CA ARG A 165 4.90 11.59 0.26
C ARG A 165 5.65 12.37 -0.81
N VAL A 166 6.66 11.78 -1.40
CA VAL A 166 7.46 12.36 -2.49
C VAL A 166 7.08 11.68 -3.81
N ALA A 167 6.86 12.47 -4.87
CA ALA A 167 6.66 11.93 -6.20
C ALA A 167 7.96 11.26 -6.68
N PRO A 168 7.92 9.98 -7.10
CA PRO A 168 9.07 9.32 -7.68
C PRO A 168 9.39 9.95 -9.03
N ARG A 169 10.66 9.93 -9.41
CA ARG A 169 11.11 10.43 -10.71
C ARG A 169 12.22 9.56 -11.27
N VAL A 170 12.26 9.46 -12.58
CA VAL A 170 13.34 8.79 -13.33
C VAL A 170 14.41 9.82 -13.73
N ILE A 171 13.98 11.05 -13.99
CA ILE A 171 14.85 12.15 -14.42
C ILE A 171 15.07 13.08 -13.23
N ASP A 172 16.31 13.17 -12.76
CA ASP A 172 16.66 14.06 -11.65
C ASP A 172 16.80 15.52 -12.13
N ALA A 173 17.50 15.75 -13.23
CA ALA A 173 17.67 17.06 -13.85
C ALA A 173 17.92 16.95 -15.35
N LEU A 174 17.32 17.86 -16.10
CA LEU A 174 17.67 18.11 -17.51
C LEU A 174 18.41 19.44 -17.58
N SER A 175 19.67 19.42 -18.06
CA SER A 175 20.39 20.65 -18.35
C SER A 175 20.26 21.02 -19.82
N LEU A 176 20.34 22.30 -20.14
CA LEU A 176 20.29 22.79 -21.52
C LEU A 176 21.37 22.19 -22.41
N ILE A 177 22.50 21.78 -21.83
CA ILE A 177 23.58 21.11 -22.59
C ILE A 177 23.20 19.70 -23.07
N HIS A 178 22.20 19.06 -22.45
CA HIS A 178 21.65 17.77 -22.89
C HIS A 178 20.50 17.94 -23.91
N ILE A 179 19.91 19.13 -24.00
CA ILE A 179 18.77 19.44 -24.88
C ILE A 179 19.25 20.07 -26.20
N SER A 180 20.41 20.74 -26.21
CA SER A 180 20.92 21.46 -27.32
C SER A 180 22.35 21.00 -27.68
N GLU A 181 22.48 19.82 -28.28
CA GLU A 181 23.58 19.66 -29.22
C GLU A 181 23.08 20.22 -30.56
N PRO A 182 23.67 21.32 -31.06
CA PRO A 182 23.43 21.69 -32.42
C PRO A 182 24.01 20.55 -33.26
N THR A 183 23.17 19.91 -34.07
CA THR A 183 23.60 19.03 -35.14
C THR A 183 24.64 19.82 -35.94
N ARG A 184 25.92 19.48 -35.79
CA ARG A 184 26.96 20.01 -36.67
C ARG A 184 26.63 19.52 -38.09
N PRO A 185 26.38 20.40 -39.06
CA PRO A 185 26.32 19.97 -40.44
C PRO A 185 27.71 19.50 -40.80
N TYR A 186 27.82 18.29 -41.30
CA TYR A 186 29.03 17.77 -41.98
C TYR A 186 29.15 18.42 -43.34
#